data_88759bc375f7a311c5ec427a92039f1d
#
_entry.id   88759bc375f7a311c5ec427a92039f1d
#
_cell.length_a   1.000
_cell.length_b   1.000
_cell.length_c   1.000
_cell.angle_alpha   90.00
_cell.angle_beta   90.00
_cell.angle_gamma   90.00
#
_symmetry.space_group_name_H-M   'P 1'
#
loop_
_entity.id
_entity.type
_entity.pdbx_description
1 polymer ?
#
loop_
_entity_poly.entity_id
_entity_poly.type
_entity_poly.pdbx_seq_one_letter_code
_entity_poly.pdbx_strand_id
1 'polypeptide(L)'
;MNRIQAKEVNLTTNEALILQQIYEDGGDDVVVLAGQVGLSRRTVMNILADLRRKGLMAIDQIYGNAWVRLTARGKRLVQKIWPEAQMISMC
;
A
#
# COMPACT_ATOMS: atom_id res chain seq x y z
N MET A 1 -7.13 0.46 -19.15
CA MET A 1 -5.98 1.15 -18.67
C MET A 1 -5.52 0.58 -17.35
N ASN A 2 -4.25 0.25 -17.23
CA ASN A 2 -3.77 -0.55 -16.12
C ASN A 2 -2.89 0.20 -15.14
N ARG A 3 -2.77 1.52 -15.32
CA ARG A 3 -1.91 2.32 -14.45
C ARG A 3 -2.62 3.53 -13.93
N ILE A 4 -2.32 3.84 -12.67
CA ILE A 4 -2.71 5.08 -12.05
C ILE A 4 -1.44 5.92 -11.99
N GLN A 5 -1.52 7.11 -12.57
CA GLN A 5 -0.37 8.00 -12.62
C GLN A 5 -0.51 9.14 -11.62
N ALA A 6 0.54 9.36 -10.87
CA ALA A 6 0.71 10.55 -10.08
C ALA A 6 1.97 11.24 -10.58
N LYS A 7 2.16 12.49 -10.23
CA LYS A 7 3.29 13.27 -10.71
C LYS A 7 4.63 12.58 -10.54
N GLU A 8 4.78 11.85 -9.47
CA GLU A 8 6.07 11.31 -9.05
C GLU A 8 6.22 9.82 -9.31
N VAL A 9 5.13 9.11 -9.54
CA VAL A 9 5.17 7.65 -9.57
C VAL A 9 4.13 7.11 -10.52
N ASN A 10 4.50 6.06 -11.23
CA ASN A 10 3.55 5.24 -11.97
C ASN A 10 3.23 4.01 -11.15
N LEU A 11 1.94 3.74 -10.98
CA LEU A 11 1.47 2.59 -10.23
C LEU A 11 0.62 1.68 -11.11
N THR A 12 0.78 0.38 -10.91
CA THR A 12 -0.17 -0.58 -11.47
C THR A 12 -1.45 -0.57 -10.63
N THR A 13 -2.52 -1.14 -11.17
CA THR A 13 -3.77 -1.26 -10.42
C THR A 13 -3.58 -2.02 -9.11
N ASN A 14 -2.82 -3.11 -9.14
CA ASN A 14 -2.57 -3.90 -7.94
C ASN A 14 -1.74 -3.15 -6.91
N GLU A 15 -0.75 -2.39 -7.36
CA GLU A 15 0.03 -1.55 -6.45
C GLU A 15 -0.85 -0.51 -5.77
N ALA A 16 -1.71 0.14 -6.54
CA ALA A 16 -2.63 1.14 -6.01
C ALA A 16 -3.60 0.53 -5.00
N LEU A 17 -4.13 -0.65 -5.31
CA LEU A 17 -5.05 -1.36 -4.43
C LEU A 17 -4.40 -1.69 -3.09
N ILE A 18 -3.16 -2.17 -3.12
CA ILE A 18 -2.45 -2.53 -1.91
C ILE A 18 -2.12 -1.28 -1.09
N LEU A 19 -1.68 -0.21 -1.73
CA LEU A 19 -1.43 1.05 -1.02
C LEU A 19 -2.69 1.55 -0.32
N GLN A 20 -3.83 1.51 -1.02
CA GLN A 20 -5.09 1.95 -0.44
C GLN A 20 -5.47 1.09 0.76
N GLN A 21 -5.32 -0.23 0.65
CA GLN A 21 -5.67 -1.13 1.74
C GLN A 21 -4.80 -0.87 2.98
N ILE A 22 -3.50 -0.69 2.79
CA ILE A 22 -2.61 -0.38 3.91
C ILE A 22 -2.97 0.97 4.54
N TYR A 23 -3.33 1.94 3.70
CA TYR A 23 -3.71 3.26 4.18
C TYR A 23 -4.95 3.19 5.08
N GLU A 24 -5.96 2.42 4.66
CA GLU A 24 -7.20 2.26 5.41
C GLU A 24 -6.99 1.53 6.73
N ASP A 25 -6.11 0.54 6.73
CA ASP A 25 -5.86 -0.27 7.93
C ASP A 25 -4.84 0.34 8.88
N GLY A 26 -4.07 1.31 8.40
CA GLY A 26 -3.03 1.94 9.21
C GLY A 26 -1.77 1.11 9.37
N GLY A 27 -1.69 -0.02 8.68
CA GLY A 27 -0.61 -0.99 8.75
C GLY A 27 -1.18 -2.38 8.89
N ASP A 28 -0.44 -3.40 8.46
CA ASP A 28 -1.01 -4.73 8.46
C ASP A 28 0.07 -5.80 8.37
N ASP A 29 -0.28 -6.99 8.82
CA ASP A 29 0.50 -8.19 8.60
C ASP A 29 0.36 -8.63 7.14
N VAL A 30 1.46 -9.08 6.52
CA VAL A 30 1.45 -9.44 5.11
C VAL A 30 0.44 -10.54 4.78
N VAL A 31 0.28 -11.50 5.69
CA VAL A 31 -0.67 -12.62 5.45
C VAL A 31 -2.11 -12.09 5.45
N VAL A 32 -2.44 -11.22 6.39
CA VAL A 32 -3.76 -10.60 6.46
C VAL A 32 -4.01 -9.75 5.22
N LEU A 33 -3.04 -8.95 4.83
CA LEU A 33 -3.14 -8.09 3.66
C LEU A 33 -3.42 -8.92 2.40
N ALA A 34 -2.69 -10.01 2.20
CA ALA A 34 -2.90 -10.86 1.02
C ALA A 34 -4.33 -11.40 0.97
N GLY A 35 -4.87 -11.81 2.11
CA GLY A 35 -6.26 -12.26 2.19
C GLY A 35 -7.26 -11.16 1.84
N GLN A 36 -7.01 -9.95 2.31
CA GLN A 36 -7.92 -8.83 2.08
C GLN A 36 -7.98 -8.40 0.63
N VAL A 37 -6.84 -8.40 -0.06
CA VAL A 37 -6.81 -7.96 -1.47
C VAL A 37 -7.08 -9.10 -2.44
N GLY A 38 -7.15 -10.33 -1.97
CA GLY A 38 -7.46 -11.48 -2.82
C GLY A 38 -6.34 -11.88 -3.75
N LEU A 39 -5.11 -11.55 -3.43
CA LEU A 39 -3.93 -11.91 -4.22
C LEU A 39 -3.11 -12.96 -3.47
N SER A 40 -2.32 -13.75 -4.20
CA SER A 40 -1.45 -14.70 -3.56
C SER A 40 -0.38 -13.97 -2.73
N ARG A 41 0.10 -14.62 -1.68
CA ARG A 41 1.14 -14.07 -0.84
C ARG A 41 2.38 -13.70 -1.66
N ARG A 42 2.74 -14.54 -2.61
CA ARG A 42 3.91 -14.29 -3.46
C ARG A 42 3.73 -13.01 -4.29
N THR A 43 2.55 -12.85 -4.89
CA THR A 43 2.25 -11.66 -5.67
C THR A 43 2.31 -10.42 -4.79
N VAL A 44 1.71 -10.49 -3.61
CA VAL A 44 1.74 -9.37 -2.66
C VAL A 44 3.17 -9.03 -2.27
N MET A 45 3.99 -10.03 -1.97
CA MET A 45 5.39 -9.78 -1.59
C MET A 45 6.18 -9.10 -2.71
N ASN A 46 5.94 -9.50 -3.96
CA ASN A 46 6.59 -8.86 -5.09
C ASN A 46 6.17 -7.40 -5.24
N ILE A 47 4.88 -7.14 -5.07
CA ILE A 47 4.36 -5.76 -5.14
C ILE A 47 4.92 -4.92 -4.00
N LEU A 48 4.95 -5.47 -2.80
CA LEU A 48 5.49 -4.76 -1.64
C LEU A 48 6.97 -4.40 -1.84
N ALA A 49 7.74 -5.31 -2.45
CA ALA A 49 9.13 -5.02 -2.75
C ALA A 49 9.27 -3.84 -3.70
N ASP A 50 8.40 -3.75 -4.71
CA ASP A 50 8.40 -2.62 -5.64
C ASP A 50 8.02 -1.33 -4.95
N LEU A 51 6.98 -1.35 -4.13
CA LEU A 51 6.53 -0.17 -3.39
C LEU A 51 7.59 0.32 -2.42
N ARG A 52 8.29 -0.62 -1.79
CA ARG A 52 9.38 -0.29 -0.88
C ARG A 52 10.51 0.41 -1.62
N ARG A 53 10.87 -0.09 -2.80
CA ARG A 53 11.91 0.56 -3.62
C ARG A 53 11.52 1.96 -4.03
N LYS A 54 10.23 2.21 -4.22
CA LYS A 54 9.71 3.55 -4.55
C LYS A 54 9.61 4.46 -3.34
N GLY A 55 9.92 3.95 -2.15
CA GLY A 55 9.86 4.74 -0.93
C GLY A 55 8.46 4.99 -0.41
N LEU A 56 7.48 4.19 -0.81
CA LEU A 56 6.07 4.42 -0.48
C LEU A 56 5.61 3.61 0.72
N MET A 57 6.32 2.55 1.07
CA MET A 57 5.95 1.76 2.23
C MET A 57 7.20 1.19 2.89
N ALA A 58 7.06 0.77 4.13
CA ALA A 58 8.12 0.16 4.91
C ALA A 58 7.64 -1.17 5.47
N ILE A 59 8.57 -2.09 5.67
CA ILE A 59 8.29 -3.38 6.26
C ILE A 59 9.08 -3.47 7.57
N ASP A 60 8.36 -3.74 8.66
CA ASP A 60 8.97 -3.94 9.97
C ASP A 60 8.84 -5.41 10.35
N GLN A 61 9.85 -5.94 11.04
CA GLN A 61 9.77 -7.30 11.59
C GLN A 61 9.33 -7.19 13.04
N ILE A 62 8.15 -7.73 13.33
CA ILE A 62 7.58 -7.69 14.67
C ILE A 62 7.27 -9.13 15.08
N TYR A 63 8.02 -9.64 16.06
CA TYR A 63 7.87 -11.02 16.57
C TYR A 63 7.88 -12.05 15.44
N GLY A 64 8.79 -11.87 14.47
CA GLY A 64 8.93 -12.79 13.36
C GLY A 64 7.94 -12.62 12.23
N ASN A 65 7.00 -11.70 12.35
CA ASN A 65 6.01 -11.41 11.31
C ASN A 65 6.39 -10.14 10.56
N ALA A 66 6.13 -10.15 9.26
CA ALA A 66 6.36 -8.97 8.42
C ALA A 66 5.15 -8.04 8.54
N TRP A 67 5.37 -6.86 9.07
CA TRP A 67 4.33 -5.83 9.24
C TRP A 67 4.59 -4.70 8.24
N VAL A 68 3.58 -4.36 7.45
CA VAL A 68 3.71 -3.32 6.42
C VAL A 68 3.00 -2.05 6.88
N ARG A 69 3.59 -0.92 6.53
CA ARG A 69 3.00 0.39 6.81
C ARG A 69 3.39 1.36 5.71
N LEU A 70 2.63 2.42 5.53
CA LEU A 70 2.98 3.45 4.57
C LEU A 70 3.98 4.40 5.18
N THR A 71 4.90 4.88 4.33
CA THR A 71 5.76 6.01 4.68
C THR A 71 4.94 7.29 4.54
N ALA A 72 5.48 8.41 5.02
CA ALA A 72 4.84 9.70 4.83
C ALA A 72 4.60 9.99 3.34
N ARG A 73 5.56 9.60 2.50
CA ARG A 73 5.43 9.76 1.05
C ARG A 73 4.29 8.91 0.51
N GLY A 74 4.16 7.67 0.99
CA GLY A 74 3.08 6.78 0.57
C GLY A 74 1.72 7.33 0.98
N LYS A 75 1.60 7.86 2.18
CA LYS A 75 0.35 8.47 2.65
C LYS A 75 -0.03 9.67 1.79
N ARG A 76 0.91 10.52 1.48
CA ARG A 76 0.65 11.68 0.64
C ARG A 76 0.20 11.27 -0.77
N LEU A 77 0.80 10.21 -1.30
CA LEU A 77 0.43 9.71 -2.61
C LEU A 77 -1.01 9.19 -2.62
N VAL A 78 -1.39 8.40 -1.61
CA VAL A 78 -2.77 7.88 -1.50
C VAL A 78 -3.76 9.04 -1.41
N GLN A 79 -3.47 10.04 -0.61
CA GLN A 79 -4.34 11.20 -0.45
C GLN A 79 -4.49 11.98 -1.75
N LYS A 80 -3.45 11.99 -2.59
CA LYS A 80 -3.47 12.65 -3.88
C LYS A 80 -4.30 11.89 -4.91
N ILE A 81 -4.20 10.57 -4.90
CA ILE A 81 -4.91 9.71 -5.85
C ILE A 81 -6.38 9.55 -5.45
N TRP A 82 -6.63 9.41 -4.16
CA TRP A 82 -7.99 9.20 -3.63
C TRP A 82 -8.30 10.28 -2.59
N PRO A 83 -8.78 11.45 -3.00
CA PRO A 83 -9.20 12.48 -2.03
C PRO A 83 -10.24 11.98 -1.05
N GLU A 84 -11.06 11.01 -1.44
CA GLU A 84 -12.07 10.42 -0.56
C GLU A 84 -11.44 9.72 0.66
N ALA A 85 -10.24 9.18 0.52
CA ALA A 85 -9.55 8.54 1.64
C ALA A 85 -9.28 9.54 2.75
N GLN A 86 -8.96 10.78 2.37
CA GLN A 86 -8.73 11.85 3.32
C GLN A 86 -10.01 12.20 4.07
N MET A 87 -11.14 12.25 3.35
CA MET A 87 -12.45 12.51 3.96
C MET A 87 -12.85 11.42 4.93
N ILE A 88 -12.59 10.16 4.55
CA ILE A 88 -12.91 9.02 5.41
C ILE A 88 -12.11 9.09 6.71
N SER A 89 -10.85 9.44 6.64
CA SER A 89 -10.00 9.48 7.83
C SER A 89 -10.31 10.65 8.74
N MET A 90 -11.11 11.60 8.30
CA MET A 90 -11.56 12.73 9.12
C MET A 90 -12.81 12.41 9.92
N CYS A 91 -13.44 11.32 9.65
CA CYS A 91 -14.68 10.95 10.34
C CYS A 91 -14.46 10.23 11.69
#